data_e6ee1081aac0e2f60f2f3d9c69801777
#
_entry.id   e6ee1081aac0e2f60f2f3d9c69801777
#
_cell.length_a   1.000
_cell.length_b   1.000
_cell.length_c   1.000
_cell.angle_alpha   90.00
_cell.angle_beta   90.00
_cell.angle_gamma   90.00
#
_symmetry.space_group_name_H-M   'P 1'
#
loop_
_entity.id
_entity.type
_entity.pdbx_description
1 polymer ?
#
loop_
_entity_poly.entity_id
_entity_poly.type
_entity_poly.pdbx_seq_one_letter_code
_entity_poly.pdbx_strand_id
1 'polypeptide(L)'
;MTNKIQQFTSTGSKLLFHPDFIDSVRQTNLLLPISIQLAPTSICNLSCSFCSNRNRQMNESLLFDAVKFVLDTYNDLGAKTVEITGGGEPTLYHAINETITYANAKGYQVGLITNGTGFGRLSKETIQMLKWVRISMNVLDYRDGIDIPKLPKALTLGFSYVMNADTRMDEIKITLDRYIKEHKPAYVRIVSDCRTDWKTQQKNNQMLGALIKEWGSPYFYQPKEFHKPNECWWCYVKPFILHDSFVYPCSSIVLNSGSEERFHEKFRWMKIDEIPMAYSGMKQAPFNSRNCDHCVFSAQNALVGSLMHPNGMEMFI
;
A
#
# COMPACT_ATOMS: atom_id res chain seq x y z
N MET A 1 -0.18 9.88 -23.63
CA MET A 1 -1.07 9.44 -22.53
C MET A 1 -0.18 9.01 -21.37
N THR A 2 -0.24 9.70 -20.23
CA THR A 2 0.50 9.32 -19.01
C THR A 2 0.03 7.95 -18.58
N ASN A 3 0.96 7.03 -18.39
CA ASN A 3 0.64 5.69 -17.93
C ASN A 3 0.14 5.76 -16.47
N LYS A 4 -1.17 5.60 -16.25
CA LYS A 4 -1.79 5.67 -14.92
C LYS A 4 -1.21 4.67 -13.92
N ILE A 5 -0.73 3.52 -14.40
CA ILE A 5 -0.03 2.54 -13.56
C ILE A 5 1.21 3.19 -12.96
N GLN A 6 2.05 3.85 -13.76
CA GLN A 6 3.24 4.53 -13.27
C GLN A 6 2.89 5.68 -12.33
N GLN A 7 1.84 6.43 -12.62
CA GLN A 7 1.45 7.58 -11.81
C GLN A 7 0.87 7.18 -10.44
N PHE A 8 -0.04 6.20 -10.39
CA PHE A 8 -0.86 5.92 -9.21
C PHE A 8 -0.55 4.61 -8.48
N THR A 9 0.52 3.92 -8.86
CA THR A 9 0.98 2.71 -8.17
C THR A 9 2.45 2.82 -7.76
N SER A 10 2.91 1.94 -6.88
CA SER A 10 4.32 1.83 -6.54
C SER A 10 5.06 1.19 -7.70
N THR A 11 5.90 1.96 -8.40
CA THR A 11 6.73 1.48 -9.51
C THR A 11 8.19 1.81 -9.26
N GLY A 12 9.10 0.97 -9.76
CA GLY A 12 10.54 1.20 -9.62
C GLY A 12 11.02 2.50 -10.27
N SER A 13 10.35 2.96 -11.34
CA SER A 13 10.68 4.23 -12.00
C SER A 13 10.56 5.45 -11.07
N LYS A 14 9.77 5.35 -10.00
CA LYS A 14 9.65 6.43 -9.00
C LYS A 14 10.94 6.66 -8.20
N LEU A 15 11.83 5.67 -8.12
CA LEU A 15 13.15 5.85 -7.48
C LEU A 15 13.97 6.93 -8.18
N LEU A 16 13.76 7.17 -9.48
CA LEU A 16 14.44 8.23 -10.24
C LEU A 16 14.12 9.65 -9.72
N PHE A 17 13.03 9.81 -8.96
CA PHE A 17 12.65 11.09 -8.34
C PHE A 17 13.24 11.26 -6.93
N HIS A 18 14.12 10.34 -6.51
CA HIS A 18 14.81 10.37 -5.23
C HIS A 18 16.34 10.28 -5.43
N PRO A 19 16.97 11.28 -6.06
CA PRO A 19 18.42 11.26 -6.33
C PRO A 19 19.23 11.13 -5.03
N ASP A 20 18.83 11.83 -3.97
CA ASP A 20 19.50 11.77 -2.67
C ASP A 20 19.54 10.34 -2.10
N PHE A 21 18.47 9.55 -2.34
CA PHE A 21 18.45 8.14 -1.95
C PHE A 21 19.48 7.33 -2.74
N ILE A 22 19.56 7.53 -4.07
CA ILE A 22 20.51 6.82 -4.94
C ILE A 22 21.95 7.18 -4.56
N ASP A 23 22.21 8.46 -4.32
CA ASP A 23 23.53 8.95 -3.93
C ASP A 23 23.94 8.43 -2.54
N SER A 24 23.00 8.40 -1.59
CA SER A 24 23.25 7.82 -0.27
C SER A 24 23.61 6.34 -0.36
N VAL A 25 22.89 5.56 -1.16
CA VAL A 25 23.21 4.12 -1.35
C VAL A 25 24.61 3.96 -1.95
N ARG A 26 24.99 4.76 -2.95
CA ARG A 26 26.31 4.70 -3.59
C ARG A 26 27.44 5.06 -2.63
N GLN A 27 27.23 6.01 -1.74
CA GLN A 27 28.25 6.50 -0.80
C GLN A 27 28.40 5.62 0.43
N THR A 28 27.29 5.11 0.94
CA THR A 28 27.24 4.40 2.25
C THR A 28 26.96 2.91 2.14
N ASN A 29 26.48 2.44 0.99
CA ASN A 29 25.93 1.10 0.77
C ASN A 29 24.77 0.77 1.74
N LEU A 30 24.02 1.79 2.18
CA LEU A 30 22.86 1.66 3.07
C LEU A 30 21.60 2.15 2.37
N LEU A 31 20.53 1.39 2.48
CA LEU A 31 19.20 1.76 2.05
C LEU A 31 18.49 2.53 3.15
N LEU A 32 17.85 3.64 2.78
CA LEU A 32 17.02 4.43 3.66
C LEU A 32 15.55 4.37 3.24
N PRO A 33 14.60 4.59 4.14
CA PRO A 33 13.19 4.54 3.80
C PRO A 33 12.78 5.78 3.00
N ILE A 34 12.05 5.57 1.92
CA ILE A 34 11.44 6.66 1.15
C ILE A 34 9.99 6.85 1.58
N SER A 35 9.29 5.75 1.81
CA SER A 35 7.87 5.70 2.13
C SER A 35 7.61 4.63 3.16
N ILE A 36 6.64 4.84 4.02
CA ILE A 36 6.16 3.79 4.93
C ILE A 36 4.68 3.52 4.70
N GLN A 37 4.27 2.28 4.96
CA GLN A 37 2.86 1.91 5.03
C GLN A 37 2.50 1.59 6.48
N LEU A 38 1.47 2.24 6.99
CA LEU A 38 1.01 2.11 8.38
C LEU A 38 -0.41 1.56 8.41
N ALA A 39 -0.60 0.41 9.02
CA ALA A 39 -1.90 -0.20 9.28
C ALA A 39 -2.15 -0.24 10.80
N PRO A 40 -2.63 0.87 11.39
CA PRO A 40 -2.63 1.05 12.85
C PRO A 40 -3.70 0.27 13.58
N THR A 41 -4.65 -0.36 12.86
CA THR A 41 -5.74 -1.13 13.46
C THR A 41 -6.13 -2.34 12.62
N SER A 42 -6.56 -3.40 13.28
CA SER A 42 -7.20 -4.57 12.65
C SER A 42 -8.72 -4.45 12.60
N ILE A 43 -9.30 -3.47 13.30
CA ILE A 43 -10.75 -3.25 13.39
C ILE A 43 -11.28 -2.85 12.01
N CYS A 44 -12.32 -3.55 11.56
CA CYS A 44 -13.00 -3.25 10.30
C CYS A 44 -14.50 -3.49 10.45
N ASN A 45 -15.30 -2.65 9.83
CA ASN A 45 -16.76 -2.76 9.81
C ASN A 45 -17.30 -3.50 8.55
N LEU A 46 -16.41 -4.11 7.78
CA LEU A 46 -16.74 -4.99 6.64
C LEU A 46 -16.00 -6.32 6.78
N SER A 47 -16.62 -7.37 6.21
CA SER A 47 -16.07 -8.73 6.17
C SER A 47 -15.98 -9.21 4.71
N CYS A 48 -15.12 -8.55 3.91
CA CYS A 48 -15.01 -8.84 2.49
C CYS A 48 -14.41 -10.24 2.24
N SER A 49 -15.05 -11.04 1.37
CA SER A 49 -14.61 -12.40 1.03
C SER A 49 -13.21 -12.45 0.42
N PHE A 50 -12.86 -11.43 -0.37
CA PHE A 50 -11.56 -11.25 -1.04
C PHE A 50 -10.52 -10.53 -0.16
N CYS A 51 -10.85 -10.18 1.09
CA CYS A 51 -9.92 -9.42 1.94
C CYS A 51 -8.63 -10.20 2.19
N SER A 52 -7.50 -9.63 1.79
CA SER A 52 -6.18 -10.23 2.03
C SER A 52 -5.81 -10.31 3.51
N ASN A 53 -6.44 -9.47 4.34
CA ASN A 53 -6.26 -9.43 5.80
C ASN A 53 -7.38 -10.15 6.58
N ARG A 54 -8.16 -11.04 5.96
CA ARG A 54 -9.32 -11.67 6.63
C ARG A 54 -8.96 -12.51 7.85
N ASN A 55 -7.75 -13.09 7.87
CA ASN A 55 -7.26 -13.95 8.96
C ASN A 55 -6.56 -13.15 10.08
N ARG A 56 -6.65 -11.81 10.06
CA ARG A 56 -6.06 -10.97 11.11
C ARG A 56 -6.70 -11.20 12.47
N GLN A 57 -5.95 -10.99 13.52
CA GLN A 57 -6.52 -10.87 14.86
C GLN A 57 -7.40 -9.62 14.90
N MET A 58 -8.64 -9.81 15.38
CA MET A 58 -9.61 -8.71 15.46
C MET A 58 -9.39 -7.90 16.74
N ASN A 59 -9.81 -6.61 16.68
CA ASN A 59 -9.83 -5.69 17.81
C ASN A 59 -8.46 -5.29 18.38
N GLU A 60 -7.42 -5.37 17.56
CA GLU A 60 -6.09 -4.87 17.90
C GLU A 60 -5.83 -3.52 17.26
N SER A 61 -5.14 -2.65 17.98
CA SER A 61 -4.72 -1.34 17.48
C SER A 61 -3.43 -0.92 18.16
N LEU A 62 -2.57 -0.22 17.43
CA LEU A 62 -1.42 0.43 18.00
C LEU A 62 -1.86 1.51 18.98
N LEU A 63 -1.11 1.68 20.07
CA LEU A 63 -1.20 2.87 20.90
C LEU A 63 -0.71 4.08 20.09
N PHE A 64 -1.28 5.26 20.32
CA PHE A 64 -0.87 6.46 19.59
C PHE A 64 0.61 6.81 19.82
N ASP A 65 1.15 6.56 21.03
CA ASP A 65 2.57 6.76 21.30
C ASP A 65 3.47 5.85 20.47
N ALA A 66 3.04 4.62 20.22
CA ALA A 66 3.75 3.72 19.29
C ALA A 66 3.73 4.24 17.85
N VAL A 67 2.60 4.81 17.41
CA VAL A 67 2.49 5.45 16.09
C VAL A 67 3.42 6.68 16.00
N LYS A 68 3.47 7.52 17.04
CA LYS A 68 4.40 8.66 17.09
C LYS A 68 5.85 8.20 16.99
N PHE A 69 6.23 7.20 17.79
CA PHE A 69 7.58 6.62 17.76
C PHE A 69 7.97 6.15 16.34
N VAL A 70 7.07 5.42 15.67
CA VAL A 70 7.29 4.95 14.29
C VAL A 70 7.47 6.13 13.35
N LEU A 71 6.60 7.14 13.41
CA LEU A 71 6.66 8.31 12.55
C LEU A 71 7.92 9.14 12.79
N ASP A 72 8.32 9.35 14.05
CA ASP A 72 9.53 10.06 14.40
C ASP A 72 10.77 9.33 13.88
N THR A 73 10.88 8.05 14.18
CA THR A 73 12.02 7.24 13.76
C THR A 73 12.19 7.20 12.25
N TYR A 74 11.13 6.98 11.49
CA TYR A 74 11.22 6.96 10.03
C TYR A 74 11.40 8.36 9.43
N ASN A 75 10.94 9.42 10.08
CA ASN A 75 11.22 10.80 9.68
C ASN A 75 12.71 11.12 9.82
N ASP A 76 13.31 10.77 10.96
CA ASP A 76 14.74 10.94 11.22
C ASP A 76 15.60 10.15 10.23
N LEU A 77 15.12 9.00 9.76
CA LEU A 77 15.72 8.20 8.69
C LEU A 77 15.48 8.75 7.28
N GLY A 78 14.70 9.82 7.13
CA GLY A 78 14.48 10.52 5.87
C GLY A 78 13.25 10.11 5.07
N ALA A 79 12.34 9.29 5.62
CA ALA A 79 11.08 8.95 4.95
C ALA A 79 10.24 10.21 4.67
N LYS A 80 9.69 10.29 3.45
CA LYS A 80 8.95 11.48 2.97
C LYS A 80 7.44 11.29 2.96
N THR A 81 6.96 10.06 2.94
CA THR A 81 5.53 9.77 2.79
C THR A 81 5.09 8.66 3.73
N VAL A 82 3.85 8.77 4.21
CA VAL A 82 3.16 7.71 4.92
C VAL A 82 1.84 7.38 4.24
N GLU A 83 1.64 6.10 3.93
CA GLU A 83 0.36 5.57 3.45
C GLU A 83 -0.37 4.92 4.62
N ILE A 84 -1.37 5.58 5.18
CA ILE A 84 -2.24 5.00 6.22
C ILE A 84 -3.21 4.07 5.49
N THR A 85 -3.16 2.79 5.84
CA THR A 85 -3.90 1.74 5.16
C THR A 85 -4.47 0.73 6.15
N GLY A 86 -5.08 -0.33 5.69
CA GLY A 86 -5.71 -1.30 6.56
C GLY A 86 -4.97 -2.61 6.73
N GLY A 87 -4.79 -3.01 7.99
CA GLY A 87 -5.06 -4.36 8.45
C GLY A 87 -6.56 -4.53 8.65
N GLY A 88 -7.23 -3.43 9.09
CA GLY A 88 -8.67 -3.21 9.13
C GLY A 88 -9.09 -1.97 8.34
N GLU A 89 -10.04 -1.20 8.85
CA GLU A 89 -10.46 0.10 8.29
C GLU A 89 -9.77 1.24 9.06
N PRO A 90 -8.87 2.01 8.44
CA PRO A 90 -8.09 3.03 9.14
C PRO A 90 -8.92 4.11 9.82
N THR A 91 -10.08 4.47 9.26
CA THR A 91 -10.95 5.48 9.86
C THR A 91 -11.62 5.03 11.16
N LEU A 92 -11.54 3.72 11.49
CA LEU A 92 -11.96 3.18 12.77
C LEU A 92 -10.86 3.20 13.84
N TYR A 93 -9.62 3.53 13.45
CA TYR A 93 -8.55 3.74 14.41
C TYR A 93 -8.88 4.94 15.30
N HIS A 94 -8.80 4.74 16.63
CA HIS A 94 -9.26 5.74 17.60
C HIS A 94 -8.51 7.08 17.51
N ALA A 95 -7.24 7.07 17.11
CA ALA A 95 -6.38 8.25 16.98
C ALA A 95 -6.08 8.61 15.51
N ILE A 96 -7.03 8.39 14.59
CA ILE A 96 -6.77 8.61 13.16
C ILE A 96 -6.50 10.09 12.83
N ASN A 97 -7.25 11.02 13.43
CA ASN A 97 -7.06 12.45 13.22
C ASN A 97 -5.72 12.93 13.76
N GLU A 98 -5.39 12.51 14.98
CA GLU A 98 -4.12 12.80 15.64
C GLU A 98 -2.95 12.25 14.83
N THR A 99 -3.07 11.03 14.28
CA THR A 99 -2.03 10.40 13.44
C THR A 99 -1.78 11.20 12.17
N ILE A 100 -2.83 11.60 11.45
CA ILE A 100 -2.67 12.39 10.22
C ILE A 100 -2.10 13.77 10.53
N THR A 101 -2.60 14.40 11.59
CA THR A 101 -2.10 15.72 12.04
C THR A 101 -0.62 15.66 12.43
N TYR A 102 -0.25 14.64 13.20
CA TYR A 102 1.13 14.45 13.63
C TYR A 102 2.07 14.17 12.46
N ALA A 103 1.68 13.27 11.56
CA ALA A 103 2.47 12.98 10.37
C ALA A 103 2.67 14.22 9.48
N ASN A 104 1.61 15.02 9.28
CA ASN A 104 1.69 16.26 8.53
C ASN A 104 2.62 17.29 9.21
N ALA A 105 2.54 17.44 10.53
CA ALA A 105 3.41 18.33 11.30
C ALA A 105 4.89 17.93 11.24
N LYS A 106 5.18 16.63 11.05
CA LYS A 106 6.53 16.09 10.81
C LYS A 106 6.99 16.22 9.35
N GLY A 107 6.17 16.80 8.47
CA GLY A 107 6.52 17.02 7.06
C GLY A 107 6.21 15.85 6.12
N TYR A 108 5.54 14.80 6.59
CA TYR A 108 5.11 13.72 5.70
C TYR A 108 4.02 14.18 4.73
N GLN A 109 4.10 13.70 3.49
CA GLN A 109 2.93 13.65 2.63
C GLN A 109 2.09 12.43 3.00
N VAL A 110 0.84 12.65 3.40
CA VAL A 110 -0.03 11.61 3.93
C VAL A 110 -1.00 11.12 2.86
N GLY A 111 -1.03 9.80 2.64
CA GLY A 111 -2.04 9.13 1.83
C GLY A 111 -2.96 8.27 2.71
N LEU A 112 -4.23 8.18 2.35
CA LEU A 112 -5.21 7.33 3.06
C LEU A 112 -5.85 6.33 2.10
N ILE A 113 -5.91 5.06 2.52
CA ILE A 113 -6.67 4.00 1.84
C ILE A 113 -7.78 3.56 2.79
N THR A 114 -9.04 3.73 2.39
CA THR A 114 -10.21 3.50 3.24
C THR A 114 -11.34 2.82 2.46
N ASN A 115 -12.27 2.17 3.15
CA ASN A 115 -13.52 1.72 2.55
C ASN A 115 -14.57 2.85 2.44
N GLY A 116 -14.24 4.05 2.91
CA GLY A 116 -15.06 5.24 2.78
C GLY A 116 -16.19 5.37 3.78
N THR A 117 -16.50 4.36 4.58
CA THR A 117 -17.64 4.39 5.52
C THR A 117 -17.40 5.31 6.72
N GLY A 118 -16.17 5.65 7.00
CA GLY A 118 -15.77 6.40 8.18
C GLY A 118 -15.35 7.83 7.93
N PHE A 119 -15.67 8.43 6.77
CA PHE A 119 -15.32 9.83 6.50
C PHE A 119 -15.85 10.82 7.56
N GLY A 120 -17.03 10.56 8.12
CA GLY A 120 -17.59 11.40 9.19
C GLY A 120 -16.76 11.41 10.49
N ARG A 121 -15.76 10.54 10.62
CA ARG A 121 -14.83 10.51 11.77
C ARG A 121 -13.60 11.40 11.54
N LEU A 122 -13.33 11.78 10.30
CA LEU A 122 -12.24 12.68 9.97
C LEU A 122 -12.70 14.13 10.09
N SER A 123 -11.92 14.96 10.78
CA SER A 123 -12.18 16.39 10.81
C SER A 123 -11.91 17.03 9.45
N LYS A 124 -12.50 18.19 9.19
CA LYS A 124 -12.26 18.94 7.95
C LYS A 124 -10.78 19.32 7.79
N GLU A 125 -10.15 19.68 8.90
CA GLU A 125 -8.73 20.03 8.96
C GLU A 125 -7.86 18.83 8.60
N THR A 126 -8.17 17.67 9.16
CA THR A 126 -7.47 16.42 8.88
C THR A 126 -7.57 16.03 7.39
N ILE A 127 -8.76 16.17 6.80
CA ILE A 127 -8.95 15.89 5.36
C ILE A 127 -8.10 16.84 4.50
N GLN A 128 -7.92 18.10 4.90
CA GLN A 128 -7.08 19.08 4.17
C GLN A 128 -5.58 18.73 4.20
N MET A 129 -5.14 17.95 5.19
CA MET A 129 -3.75 17.51 5.34
C MET A 129 -3.41 16.31 4.46
N LEU A 130 -4.41 15.64 3.88
CA LEU A 130 -4.20 14.49 3.00
C LEU A 130 -3.73 14.93 1.62
N LYS A 131 -2.67 14.30 1.12
CA LYS A 131 -2.21 14.48 -0.27
C LYS A 131 -3.08 13.73 -1.26
N TRP A 132 -3.49 12.51 -0.88
CA TRP A 132 -4.42 11.71 -1.67
C TRP A 132 -5.25 10.78 -0.78
N VAL A 133 -6.41 10.40 -1.30
CA VAL A 133 -7.24 9.35 -0.71
C VAL A 133 -7.64 8.35 -1.78
N ARG A 134 -7.61 7.07 -1.45
CA ARG A 134 -8.14 6.00 -2.29
C ARG A 134 -9.26 5.28 -1.56
N ILE A 135 -10.44 5.32 -2.14
CA ILE A 135 -11.62 4.65 -1.60
C ILE A 135 -11.77 3.28 -2.25
N SER A 136 -11.90 2.24 -1.44
CA SER A 136 -12.22 0.89 -1.87
C SER A 136 -13.70 0.78 -2.17
N MET A 137 -14.06 0.85 -3.45
CA MET A 137 -15.45 0.82 -3.90
C MET A 137 -16.12 -0.54 -3.73
N ASN A 138 -15.39 -1.57 -3.30
CA ASN A 138 -16.00 -2.84 -2.88
C ASN A 138 -16.91 -2.71 -1.65
N VAL A 139 -16.93 -1.58 -0.98
CA VAL A 139 -17.96 -1.28 0.02
C VAL A 139 -19.37 -1.41 -0.57
N LEU A 140 -19.53 -1.15 -1.86
CA LEU A 140 -20.79 -1.25 -2.59
C LEU A 140 -21.28 -2.68 -2.79
N ASP A 141 -20.42 -3.68 -2.57
CA ASP A 141 -20.81 -5.10 -2.53
C ASP A 141 -21.57 -5.44 -1.22
N TYR A 142 -21.51 -4.55 -0.22
CA TYR A 142 -22.05 -4.76 1.14
C TYR A 142 -23.01 -3.67 1.60
N ARG A 143 -23.11 -2.58 0.85
CA ARG A 143 -23.94 -1.40 1.18
C ARG A 143 -24.49 -0.75 -0.08
N ASP A 144 -25.68 -0.19 0.01
CA ASP A 144 -26.34 0.50 -1.13
C ASP A 144 -25.61 1.78 -1.57
N GLY A 145 -24.71 2.30 -0.74
CA GLY A 145 -23.91 3.49 -1.07
C GLY A 145 -22.99 3.92 0.05
N ILE A 146 -22.15 4.89 -0.27
CA ILE A 146 -21.31 5.62 0.68
C ILE A 146 -21.45 7.11 0.45
N ASP A 147 -21.38 7.88 1.54
CA ASP A 147 -21.32 9.32 1.48
C ASP A 147 -19.85 9.78 1.45
N ILE A 148 -19.46 10.37 0.34
CA ILE A 148 -18.13 10.95 0.16
C ILE A 148 -18.24 12.46 0.31
N PRO A 149 -17.66 13.07 1.35
CA PRO A 149 -17.77 14.50 1.56
C PRO A 149 -17.10 15.27 0.42
N LYS A 150 -17.43 16.55 0.29
CA LYS A 150 -16.73 17.43 -0.65
C LYS A 150 -15.25 17.53 -0.25
N LEU A 151 -14.38 16.96 -1.07
CA LEU A 151 -12.95 16.94 -0.83
C LEU A 151 -12.26 18.22 -1.34
N PRO A 152 -11.13 18.64 -0.73
CA PRO A 152 -10.32 19.75 -1.22
C PRO A 152 -9.86 19.55 -2.67
N LYS A 153 -9.81 20.61 -3.48
CA LYS A 153 -9.36 20.53 -4.88
C LYS A 153 -7.91 20.02 -5.03
N ALA A 154 -7.07 20.30 -4.05
CA ALA A 154 -5.65 19.87 -4.05
C ALA A 154 -5.47 18.40 -3.68
N LEU A 155 -6.50 17.74 -3.12
CA LEU A 155 -6.47 16.34 -2.74
C LEU A 155 -6.72 15.46 -3.96
N THR A 156 -5.85 14.50 -4.23
CA THR A 156 -6.06 13.52 -5.29
C THR A 156 -6.99 12.42 -4.81
N LEU A 157 -8.21 12.36 -5.37
CA LEU A 157 -9.16 11.27 -5.14
C LEU A 157 -8.91 10.14 -6.12
N GLY A 158 -8.80 8.92 -5.64
CA GLY A 158 -8.79 7.70 -6.43
C GLY A 158 -9.84 6.70 -5.93
N PHE A 159 -10.37 5.90 -6.83
CA PHE A 159 -11.18 4.73 -6.49
C PHE A 159 -10.41 3.46 -6.79
N SER A 160 -10.71 2.39 -6.06
CA SER A 160 -10.22 1.05 -6.38
C SER A 160 -11.33 0.03 -6.20
N TYR A 161 -11.32 -0.99 -7.05
CA TYR A 161 -12.25 -2.10 -6.96
C TYR A 161 -11.53 -3.42 -7.24
N VAL A 162 -11.75 -4.41 -6.38
CA VAL A 162 -11.25 -5.78 -6.51
C VAL A 162 -12.33 -6.60 -7.20
N MET A 163 -12.04 -7.10 -8.40
CA MET A 163 -12.89 -8.06 -9.10
C MET A 163 -12.75 -9.43 -8.44
N ASN A 164 -13.82 -9.92 -7.88
CA ASN A 164 -13.91 -11.22 -7.23
C ASN A 164 -14.95 -12.12 -7.95
N ALA A 165 -15.13 -13.35 -7.49
CA ALA A 165 -16.02 -14.32 -8.14
C ALA A 165 -17.49 -13.87 -8.19
N ASP A 166 -17.91 -13.01 -7.26
CA ASP A 166 -19.30 -12.56 -7.15
C ASP A 166 -19.55 -11.27 -7.94
N THR A 167 -18.50 -10.68 -8.56
CA THR A 167 -18.59 -9.41 -9.26
C THR A 167 -19.35 -9.55 -10.58
N ARG A 168 -20.44 -8.81 -10.71
CA ARG A 168 -21.15 -8.60 -11.98
C ARG A 168 -20.60 -7.36 -12.68
N MET A 169 -19.84 -7.59 -13.75
CA MET A 169 -19.04 -6.56 -14.41
C MET A 169 -19.86 -5.39 -14.90
N ASP A 170 -21.03 -5.66 -15.51
CA ASP A 170 -21.88 -4.61 -16.09
C ASP A 170 -22.53 -3.77 -14.99
N GLU A 171 -23.03 -4.39 -13.95
CA GLU A 171 -23.67 -3.70 -12.82
C GLU A 171 -22.68 -2.82 -12.08
N ILE A 172 -21.47 -3.33 -11.80
CA ILE A 172 -20.47 -2.55 -11.09
C ILE A 172 -19.96 -1.38 -11.93
N LYS A 173 -19.85 -1.54 -13.26
CA LYS A 173 -19.46 -0.43 -14.13
C LYS A 173 -20.46 0.70 -14.07
N ILE A 174 -21.76 0.40 -14.18
CA ILE A 174 -22.84 1.40 -14.08
C ILE A 174 -22.75 2.15 -12.75
N THR A 175 -22.55 1.41 -11.65
CA THR A 175 -22.45 1.99 -10.32
C THR A 175 -21.21 2.87 -10.19
N LEU A 176 -20.05 2.41 -10.64
CA LEU A 176 -18.82 3.18 -10.61
C LEU A 176 -18.91 4.44 -11.48
N ASP A 177 -19.53 4.36 -12.68
CA ASP A 177 -19.71 5.51 -13.58
C ASP A 177 -20.56 6.62 -12.91
N ARG A 178 -21.56 6.26 -12.08
CA ARG A 178 -22.31 7.22 -11.27
C ARG A 178 -21.40 7.97 -10.30
N TYR A 179 -20.57 7.26 -9.52
CA TYR A 179 -19.62 7.86 -8.59
C TYR A 179 -18.54 8.68 -9.31
N ILE A 180 -18.09 8.23 -10.49
CA ILE A 180 -17.14 8.99 -11.32
C ILE A 180 -17.74 10.33 -11.74
N LYS A 181 -18.99 10.33 -12.22
CA LYS A 181 -19.70 11.55 -12.63
C LYS A 181 -19.83 12.54 -11.49
N GLU A 182 -20.16 12.05 -10.31
CA GLU A 182 -20.39 12.87 -9.11
C GLU A 182 -19.09 13.41 -8.51
N HIS A 183 -18.10 12.53 -8.28
CA HIS A 183 -16.92 12.88 -7.49
C HIS A 183 -15.65 13.14 -8.31
N LYS A 184 -15.65 12.84 -9.62
CA LYS A 184 -14.57 13.11 -10.58
C LYS A 184 -13.19 12.64 -10.08
N PRO A 185 -13.03 11.35 -9.73
CA PRO A 185 -11.74 10.83 -9.27
C PRO A 185 -10.69 10.94 -10.38
N ALA A 186 -9.43 11.13 -9.99
CA ALA A 186 -8.29 11.15 -10.90
C ALA A 186 -8.11 9.79 -11.60
N TYR A 187 -8.50 8.72 -10.92
CA TYR A 187 -8.43 7.35 -11.45
C TYR A 187 -9.41 6.40 -10.77
N VAL A 188 -9.73 5.32 -11.48
CA VAL A 188 -10.41 4.13 -10.96
C VAL A 188 -9.53 2.93 -11.25
N ARG A 189 -8.92 2.37 -10.20
CA ARG A 189 -8.04 1.21 -10.30
C ARG A 189 -8.84 -0.07 -10.15
N ILE A 190 -8.79 -0.93 -11.14
CA ILE A 190 -9.36 -2.28 -11.10
C ILE A 190 -8.22 -3.29 -10.91
N VAL A 191 -8.43 -4.25 -10.04
CA VAL A 191 -7.51 -5.38 -9.80
C VAL A 191 -8.33 -6.66 -9.69
N SER A 192 -7.72 -7.81 -10.03
CA SER A 192 -8.33 -9.10 -9.73
C SER A 192 -8.14 -9.47 -8.26
N ASP A 193 -8.96 -10.37 -7.76
CA ASP A 193 -8.78 -10.96 -6.44
C ASP A 193 -7.43 -11.67 -6.36
N CYS A 194 -6.54 -11.13 -5.53
CA CYS A 194 -5.17 -11.63 -5.37
C CYS A 194 -5.10 -12.97 -4.63
N ARG A 195 -6.21 -13.49 -4.14
CA ARG A 195 -6.28 -14.77 -3.40
C ARG A 195 -6.55 -15.96 -4.31
N THR A 196 -6.80 -15.73 -5.58
CA THR A 196 -6.92 -16.78 -6.58
C THR A 196 -5.54 -17.34 -6.96
N ASP A 197 -5.53 -18.58 -7.48
CA ASP A 197 -4.30 -19.22 -7.94
C ASP A 197 -3.65 -18.49 -9.12
N TRP A 198 -2.38 -18.83 -9.38
CA TRP A 198 -1.59 -18.19 -10.44
C TRP A 198 -2.21 -18.30 -11.84
N LYS A 199 -2.78 -19.45 -12.19
CA LYS A 199 -3.42 -19.65 -13.51
C LYS A 199 -4.62 -18.75 -13.68
N THR A 200 -5.44 -18.64 -12.64
CA THR A 200 -6.59 -17.73 -12.58
C THR A 200 -6.13 -16.29 -12.67
N GLN A 201 -5.04 -15.90 -11.98
CA GLN A 201 -4.47 -14.56 -12.08
C GLN A 201 -4.01 -14.22 -13.50
N GLN A 202 -3.32 -15.14 -14.18
CA GLN A 202 -2.89 -14.92 -15.56
C GLN A 202 -4.09 -14.72 -16.50
N LYS A 203 -5.11 -15.57 -16.38
CA LYS A 203 -6.37 -15.45 -17.15
C LYS A 203 -7.04 -14.10 -16.88
N ASN A 204 -7.14 -13.71 -15.62
CA ASN A 204 -7.74 -12.44 -15.22
C ASN A 204 -6.93 -11.24 -15.75
N ASN A 205 -5.59 -11.31 -15.71
CA ASN A 205 -4.74 -10.25 -16.26
C ASN A 205 -5.03 -9.99 -17.74
N GLN A 206 -5.22 -11.04 -18.54
CA GLN A 206 -5.54 -10.92 -19.97
C GLN A 206 -6.96 -10.39 -20.19
N MET A 207 -7.95 -11.05 -19.58
CA MET A 207 -9.37 -10.73 -19.76
C MET A 207 -9.70 -9.33 -19.22
N LEU A 208 -9.38 -9.05 -17.97
CA LEU A 208 -9.69 -7.78 -17.31
C LEU A 208 -8.85 -6.64 -17.91
N GLY A 209 -7.60 -6.93 -18.30
CA GLY A 209 -6.75 -5.94 -18.95
C GLY A 209 -7.36 -5.43 -20.26
N ALA A 210 -7.91 -6.31 -21.09
CA ALA A 210 -8.60 -5.95 -22.32
C ALA A 210 -9.90 -5.18 -22.04
N LEU A 211 -10.76 -5.72 -21.17
CA LEU A 211 -12.05 -5.12 -20.83
C LEU A 211 -11.90 -3.72 -20.23
N ILE A 212 -10.99 -3.55 -19.26
CA ILE A 212 -10.80 -2.24 -18.62
C ILE A 212 -10.18 -1.22 -19.57
N LYS A 213 -9.40 -1.67 -20.55
CA LYS A 213 -8.92 -0.80 -21.64
C LYS A 213 -10.09 -0.25 -22.48
N GLU A 214 -11.11 -1.05 -22.75
CA GLU A 214 -12.34 -0.63 -23.44
C GLU A 214 -13.15 0.36 -22.61
N TRP A 215 -13.18 0.23 -21.28
CA TRP A 215 -13.86 1.20 -20.42
C TRP A 215 -13.22 2.60 -20.49
N GLY A 216 -11.93 2.67 -20.80
CA GLY A 216 -11.22 3.93 -20.99
C GLY A 216 -10.97 4.71 -19.70
N SER A 217 -10.57 5.98 -19.85
CA SER A 217 -10.35 6.87 -18.70
C SER A 217 -11.66 7.19 -17.98
N PRO A 218 -11.68 7.25 -16.62
CA PRO A 218 -10.52 7.22 -15.71
C PRO A 218 -10.08 5.82 -15.25
N TYR A 219 -10.62 4.76 -15.82
CA TYR A 219 -10.27 3.39 -15.43
C TYR A 219 -8.86 3.00 -15.86
N PHE A 220 -8.23 2.13 -15.08
CA PHE A 220 -7.07 1.33 -15.48
C PHE A 220 -7.06 0.00 -14.75
N TYR A 221 -6.56 -1.05 -15.39
CA TYR A 221 -6.31 -2.33 -14.77
C TYR A 221 -4.86 -2.39 -14.27
N GLN A 222 -4.67 -2.80 -13.01
CA GLN A 222 -3.34 -3.08 -12.47
C GLN A 222 -3.13 -4.59 -12.41
N PRO A 223 -2.37 -5.18 -13.34
CA PRO A 223 -2.05 -6.59 -13.29
C PRO A 223 -1.23 -6.91 -12.03
N LYS A 224 -1.38 -8.12 -11.54
CA LYS A 224 -0.53 -8.69 -10.50
C LYS A 224 0.35 -9.74 -11.14
N GLU A 225 1.66 -9.55 -11.01
CA GLU A 225 2.66 -10.51 -11.43
C GLU A 225 3.30 -11.06 -10.16
N PHE A 226 3.37 -12.38 -10.09
CA PHE A 226 3.91 -13.07 -8.93
C PHE A 226 5.22 -13.73 -9.32
N HIS A 227 6.30 -13.25 -8.72
CA HIS A 227 7.61 -13.86 -8.84
C HIS A 227 8.01 -14.38 -7.46
N LYS A 228 8.76 -15.47 -7.42
CA LYS A 228 9.30 -15.99 -6.16
C LYS A 228 10.67 -15.35 -5.92
N PRO A 229 10.80 -14.44 -4.94
CA PRO A 229 12.08 -13.84 -4.61
C PRO A 229 12.87 -14.77 -3.69
N ASN A 230 14.19 -14.61 -3.68
CA ASN A 230 15.05 -15.23 -2.67
C ASN A 230 15.44 -14.25 -1.56
N GLU A 231 15.60 -12.98 -1.93
CA GLU A 231 16.05 -11.90 -1.07
C GLU A 231 15.16 -10.69 -1.29
N CYS A 232 14.88 -9.93 -0.24
CA CYS A 232 14.11 -8.70 -0.32
C CYS A 232 14.88 -7.51 0.25
N TRP A 233 15.28 -6.60 -0.63
CA TRP A 233 15.86 -5.30 -0.29
C TRP A 233 14.82 -4.19 -0.22
N TRP A 234 13.63 -4.42 -0.82
CA TRP A 234 12.52 -3.48 -0.81
C TRP A 234 12.00 -3.18 0.59
N CYS A 235 12.23 -4.08 1.55
CA CYS A 235 11.85 -3.91 2.95
C CYS A 235 12.42 -2.63 3.57
N TYR A 236 13.62 -2.21 3.18
CA TYR A 236 14.24 -0.97 3.68
C TYR A 236 13.62 0.28 3.07
N VAL A 237 13.13 0.20 1.83
CA VAL A 237 12.65 1.36 1.05
C VAL A 237 11.20 1.69 1.36
N LYS A 238 10.36 0.66 1.52
CA LYS A 238 8.93 0.80 1.79
C LYS A 238 8.43 -0.26 2.77
N PRO A 239 8.85 -0.20 4.03
CA PRO A 239 8.39 -1.12 5.07
C PRO A 239 6.89 -0.98 5.36
N PHE A 240 6.31 -2.02 5.92
CA PHE A 240 4.91 -2.09 6.30
C PHE A 240 4.76 -2.36 7.79
N ILE A 241 4.13 -1.45 8.52
CA ILE A 241 3.92 -1.51 9.96
C ILE A 241 2.48 -1.94 10.24
N LEU A 242 2.30 -3.01 11.01
CA LEU A 242 1.00 -3.53 11.39
C LEU A 242 0.63 -3.17 12.83
N HIS A 243 -0.65 -3.37 13.14
CA HIS A 243 -1.28 -3.15 14.44
C HIS A 243 -0.71 -4.01 15.57
N ASP A 244 0.05 -5.05 15.26
CA ASP A 244 0.70 -5.97 16.20
C ASP A 244 2.09 -5.49 16.68
N SER A 245 2.46 -4.25 16.40
CA SER A 245 3.74 -3.63 16.75
C SER A 245 4.97 -4.26 16.07
N PHE A 246 4.77 -4.89 14.90
CA PHE A 246 5.85 -5.39 14.08
C PHE A 246 5.94 -4.67 12.75
N VAL A 247 7.17 -4.60 12.24
CA VAL A 247 7.51 -4.17 10.90
C VAL A 247 7.62 -5.40 10.00
N TYR A 248 7.09 -5.30 8.82
CA TYR A 248 7.07 -6.32 7.78
C TYR A 248 7.76 -5.83 6.51
N PRO A 249 8.31 -6.71 5.68
CA PRO A 249 9.07 -6.31 4.50
C PRO A 249 8.24 -5.55 3.46
N CYS A 250 6.95 -5.81 3.38
CA CYS A 250 6.04 -5.10 2.47
C CYS A 250 4.57 -5.47 2.74
N SER A 251 3.64 -4.72 2.15
CA SER A 251 2.21 -5.00 2.28
C SER A 251 1.72 -6.22 1.47
N SER A 252 2.54 -6.80 0.60
CA SER A 252 2.14 -8.02 -0.14
C SER A 252 2.33 -9.32 0.62
N ILE A 253 2.89 -9.28 1.82
CA ILE A 253 2.98 -10.45 2.71
C ILE A 253 1.62 -11.10 2.97
N VAL A 254 0.57 -10.29 2.98
CA VAL A 254 -0.82 -10.75 3.15
C VAL A 254 -1.27 -11.75 2.09
N LEU A 255 -0.63 -11.76 0.91
CA LEU A 255 -0.89 -12.71 -0.17
C LEU A 255 -0.17 -14.05 0.06
N ASN A 256 0.82 -14.06 0.95
CA ASN A 256 1.65 -15.21 1.27
C ASN A 256 1.20 -15.91 2.58
N SER A 257 0.31 -15.29 3.32
CA SER A 257 -0.25 -15.93 4.51
C SER A 257 -1.34 -16.90 4.10
N GLY A 258 -1.13 -18.17 4.42
CA GLY A 258 -2.16 -19.20 4.28
C GLY A 258 -3.35 -19.00 5.24
N SER A 259 -4.16 -20.02 5.38
CA SER A 259 -5.27 -20.07 6.36
C SER A 259 -4.81 -20.33 7.79
N GLU A 260 -3.51 -20.27 8.06
CA GLU A 260 -2.92 -20.62 9.34
C GLU A 260 -3.30 -19.64 10.46
N GLU A 261 -3.36 -20.15 11.68
CA GLU A 261 -3.84 -19.47 12.88
C GLU A 261 -3.02 -18.24 13.28
N ARG A 262 -1.73 -18.20 12.93
CA ARG A 262 -0.81 -17.09 13.26
C ARG A 262 -0.57 -16.23 12.04
N PHE A 263 -1.45 -15.28 11.88
CA PHE A 263 -1.41 -14.31 10.80
C PHE A 263 -0.06 -13.61 10.70
N HIS A 264 0.64 -13.80 9.57
CA HIS A 264 1.89 -13.15 9.18
C HIS A 264 3.11 -13.35 10.10
N GLU A 265 3.03 -14.09 11.18
CA GLU A 265 4.11 -14.18 12.16
C GLU A 265 5.47 -14.55 11.52
N LYS A 266 5.46 -15.47 10.55
CA LYS A 266 6.68 -15.90 9.83
C LYS A 266 7.32 -14.82 8.95
N PHE A 267 6.62 -13.69 8.72
CA PHE A 267 7.12 -12.57 7.92
C PHE A 267 7.49 -11.36 8.78
N ARG A 268 7.41 -11.46 10.10
CA ARG A 268 7.88 -10.40 10.98
C ARG A 268 9.36 -10.16 10.72
N TRP A 269 9.69 -8.91 10.40
CA TRP A 269 11.07 -8.53 10.13
C TRP A 269 11.75 -8.04 11.41
N MET A 270 11.09 -7.13 12.14
CA MET A 270 11.57 -6.59 13.40
C MET A 270 10.39 -6.04 14.23
N LYS A 271 10.59 -5.79 15.50
CA LYS A 271 9.68 -4.97 16.29
C LYS A 271 9.88 -3.50 15.99
N ILE A 272 8.87 -2.66 16.30
CA ILE A 272 8.96 -1.22 16.04
C ILE A 272 10.08 -0.54 16.79
N ASP A 273 10.44 -0.99 18.00
CA ASP A 273 11.54 -0.46 18.80
C ASP A 273 12.94 -0.85 18.26
N GLU A 274 13.02 -1.82 17.38
CA GLU A 274 14.24 -2.27 16.71
C GLU A 274 14.54 -1.48 15.40
N ILE A 275 13.63 -0.63 14.94
CA ILE A 275 13.79 0.14 13.69
C ILE A 275 15.12 0.91 13.65
N PRO A 276 15.52 1.69 14.68
CA PRO A 276 16.78 2.45 14.61
C PRO A 276 17.99 1.54 14.38
N MET A 277 18.02 0.36 15.01
CA MET A 277 19.11 -0.59 14.88
C MET A 277 19.20 -1.19 13.47
N ALA A 278 18.07 -1.49 12.84
CA ALA A 278 18.04 -2.05 11.49
C ALA A 278 18.59 -1.11 10.41
N TYR A 279 18.53 0.21 10.67
CA TYR A 279 18.99 1.23 9.73
C TYR A 279 20.34 1.86 10.13
N SER A 280 20.85 1.63 11.36
CA SER A 280 22.11 2.18 11.85
C SER A 280 23.32 1.28 11.62
N GLY A 281 23.12 0.04 11.17
CA GLY A 281 24.19 -0.94 10.98
C GLY A 281 25.15 -0.61 9.84
N MET A 282 26.42 -0.95 9.99
CA MET A 282 27.42 -0.79 8.93
C MET A 282 27.16 -1.70 7.73
N LYS A 283 26.33 -2.73 7.86
CA LYS A 283 25.97 -3.66 6.79
C LYS A 283 24.53 -4.11 6.95
N GLN A 284 23.70 -3.73 6.00
CA GLN A 284 22.34 -4.24 5.88
C GLN A 284 22.33 -5.62 5.23
N ALA A 285 21.41 -6.48 5.66
CA ALA A 285 21.15 -7.78 5.06
C ALA A 285 19.73 -7.79 4.47
N PRO A 286 19.52 -8.45 3.32
CA PRO A 286 18.19 -8.56 2.76
C PRO A 286 17.28 -9.38 3.68
N PHE A 287 15.99 -9.05 3.69
CA PHE A 287 15.02 -9.92 4.34
C PHE A 287 14.97 -11.26 3.59
N ASN A 288 15.01 -12.38 4.35
CA ASN A 288 14.90 -13.72 3.78
C ASN A 288 13.46 -13.96 3.28
N SER A 289 13.28 -13.82 1.97
CA SER A 289 11.97 -13.94 1.32
C SER A 289 11.68 -15.35 0.76
N ARG A 290 12.43 -16.38 1.15
CA ARG A 290 12.19 -17.76 0.71
C ARG A 290 10.80 -18.29 1.10
N ASN A 291 10.22 -17.74 2.16
CA ASN A 291 8.86 -18.06 2.59
C ASN A 291 7.78 -17.31 1.79
N CYS A 292 8.16 -16.36 0.93
CA CYS A 292 7.22 -15.69 0.04
C CYS A 292 6.97 -16.55 -1.18
N ASP A 293 5.73 -16.96 -1.40
CA ASP A 293 5.30 -17.64 -2.63
C ASP A 293 5.05 -16.62 -3.75
N HIS A 294 4.72 -15.38 -3.38
CA HIS A 294 4.35 -14.31 -4.29
C HIS A 294 5.08 -13.02 -3.95
N CYS A 295 5.59 -12.33 -4.95
CA CYS A 295 6.17 -11.00 -4.80
C CYS A 295 5.64 -10.06 -5.87
N VAL A 296 4.75 -9.13 -5.47
CA VAL A 296 4.22 -8.09 -6.38
C VAL A 296 5.15 -6.89 -6.51
N PHE A 297 6.27 -6.87 -5.79
CA PHE A 297 7.31 -5.84 -5.83
C PHE A 297 8.63 -6.36 -6.43
N SER A 298 8.58 -7.47 -7.17
CA SER A 298 9.80 -8.11 -7.69
C SER A 298 10.64 -7.18 -8.57
N ALA A 299 10.00 -6.41 -9.46
CA ALA A 299 10.71 -5.45 -10.31
C ALA A 299 11.38 -4.33 -9.51
N GLN A 300 10.68 -3.79 -8.50
CA GLN A 300 11.22 -2.78 -7.59
C GLN A 300 12.37 -3.34 -6.75
N ASN A 301 12.18 -4.57 -6.24
CA ASN A 301 13.18 -5.25 -5.45
C ASN A 301 14.45 -5.54 -6.27
N ALA A 302 14.32 -5.94 -7.53
CA ALA A 302 15.44 -6.17 -8.43
C ALA A 302 16.25 -4.88 -8.67
N LEU A 303 15.56 -3.74 -8.87
CA LEU A 303 16.24 -2.44 -9.04
C LEU A 303 17.04 -2.06 -7.79
N VAL A 304 16.44 -2.21 -6.59
CA VAL A 304 17.13 -1.93 -5.33
C VAL A 304 18.30 -2.90 -5.13
N GLY A 305 18.11 -4.18 -5.42
CA GLY A 305 19.18 -5.18 -5.38
C GLY A 305 20.36 -4.84 -6.29
N SER A 306 20.09 -4.32 -7.49
CA SER A 306 21.14 -3.87 -8.42
C SER A 306 21.93 -2.66 -7.88
N LEU A 307 21.28 -1.77 -7.12
CA LEU A 307 21.99 -0.67 -6.44
C LEU A 307 22.91 -1.19 -5.32
N MET A 308 22.49 -2.24 -4.60
CA MET A 308 23.25 -2.83 -3.50
C MET A 308 24.42 -3.71 -3.98
N HIS A 309 24.30 -4.26 -5.19
CA HIS A 309 25.28 -5.20 -5.75
C HIS A 309 25.65 -4.79 -7.19
N PRO A 310 26.37 -3.66 -7.37
CA PRO A 310 26.84 -3.25 -8.69
C PRO A 310 27.79 -4.30 -9.25
N ASN A 311 27.67 -4.58 -10.54
CA ASN A 311 28.44 -5.62 -11.23
C ASN A 311 29.60 -5.09 -12.08
N GLY A 312 29.83 -3.78 -12.08
CA GLY A 312 30.88 -3.10 -12.83
C GLY A 312 30.57 -2.83 -14.30
N MET A 313 29.33 -3.15 -14.74
CA MET A 313 28.89 -2.94 -16.13
C MET A 313 27.82 -1.84 -16.25
N GLU A 314 27.57 -1.08 -15.18
CA GLU A 314 26.49 -0.08 -15.08
C GLU A 314 26.63 1.08 -16.07
N MET A 315 27.82 1.29 -16.64
CA MET A 315 28.08 2.34 -17.62
C MET A 315 27.65 1.94 -19.05
N PHE A 316 27.34 0.67 -19.29
CA PHE A 316 26.90 0.16 -20.59
C PHE A 316 25.37 0.03 -20.59
N ILE A 317 24.70 0.90 -21.34
CA ILE A 317 23.24 0.97 -21.47
C ILE A 317 22.79 0.37 -22.78
#